data_83b5fbb8ac4325f64907a66665ce7348
#
_entry.id   83b5fbb8ac4325f64907a66665ce7348
#
_cell.length_a   1.000
_cell.length_b   1.000
_cell.length_c   1.000
_cell.angle_alpha   90.00
_cell.angle_beta   90.00
_cell.angle_gamma   90.00
#
_symmetry.space_group_name_H-M   'P 1'
#
loop_
_entity.id
_entity.type
_entity.pdbx_description
1 polymer ?
#
loop_
_entity_poly.entity_id
_entity_poly.type
_entity_poly.pdbx_seq_one_letter_code
_entity_poly.pdbx_strand_id
1 'polypeptide(L)'
;MFFAEDAEKILAESGQKAILVRIETSPEDLKGMLDAAGILTARGGMTSHAAVVARGMGKCCVSGAGELQIDYKARTINVNGFTVKQGDWISLNGSTGEVYLGQVATMAADLSGDFGQLMDLTGKYAVLKVRANADTPKDAAQAFAFGAEGIGLCRTEHMFFEGDRIKAIREMILADDEAGRRVALAKLLPIQRGDFEGLFKAMNGFPVTVRLLDPPLHEFVPHDEKGQKEMAREMNVPFEKIVAKVESLAEFNPMLGHRGCRLGNTYPEITEMQARAIIEAAMNVRAQGTPVHVEIMVPLVGNHKELRYQ
;
A
#
# COMPACT_ATOMS: atom_id res chain seq x y z
N MET A 1 -12.77 -3.53 20.33
CA MET A 1 -11.76 -4.58 20.08
C MET A 1 -10.46 -4.21 20.78
N PHE A 2 -9.94 -5.11 21.61
CA PHE A 2 -8.74 -4.86 22.42
C PHE A 2 -7.47 -5.54 21.89
N PHE A 3 -7.61 -6.51 21.01
CA PHE A 3 -6.49 -7.20 20.39
C PHE A 3 -6.60 -7.12 18.87
N ALA A 4 -5.48 -6.87 18.23
CA ALA A 4 -5.41 -6.69 16.78
C ALA A 4 -5.81 -7.97 16.01
N GLU A 5 -5.45 -9.13 16.55
CA GLU A 5 -5.79 -10.44 16.01
C GLU A 5 -7.29 -10.77 16.03
N ASP A 6 -8.09 -10.08 16.86
CA ASP A 6 -9.55 -10.26 16.89
C ASP A 6 -10.27 -9.57 15.70
N ALA A 7 -9.60 -8.71 14.95
CA ALA A 7 -10.21 -7.87 13.92
C ALA A 7 -10.93 -8.66 12.83
N GLU A 8 -10.23 -9.63 12.27
CA GLU A 8 -10.74 -10.50 11.20
C GLU A 8 -11.93 -11.34 11.68
N LYS A 9 -11.83 -11.88 12.91
CA LYS A 9 -12.91 -12.66 13.54
C LYS A 9 -14.15 -11.81 13.75
N ILE A 10 -14.00 -10.61 14.33
CA ILE A 10 -15.13 -9.70 14.57
C ILE A 10 -15.81 -9.31 13.26
N LEU A 11 -15.03 -9.01 12.22
CA LEU A 11 -15.55 -8.68 10.90
C LEU A 11 -16.33 -9.88 10.31
N ALA A 12 -15.80 -11.10 10.43
CA ALA A 12 -16.45 -12.30 9.92
C ALA A 12 -17.75 -12.64 10.67
N GLU A 13 -17.79 -12.46 12.00
CA GLU A 13 -18.94 -12.78 12.83
C GLU A 13 -20.05 -11.71 12.76
N SER A 14 -19.69 -10.43 12.72
CA SER A 14 -20.66 -9.32 12.79
C SER A 14 -20.90 -8.60 11.47
N GLY A 15 -20.05 -8.81 10.47
CA GLY A 15 -20.05 -8.04 9.23
C GLY A 15 -19.64 -6.55 9.41
N GLN A 16 -19.20 -6.17 10.61
CA GLN A 16 -18.88 -4.80 10.96
C GLN A 16 -17.42 -4.67 11.40
N LYS A 17 -16.80 -3.57 11.03
CA LYS A 17 -15.45 -3.24 11.49
C LYS A 17 -15.50 -2.67 12.90
N ALA A 18 -14.62 -3.17 13.78
CA ALA A 18 -14.50 -2.69 15.14
C ALA A 18 -13.47 -1.56 15.28
N ILE A 19 -13.60 -0.72 16.30
CA ILE A 19 -12.56 0.22 16.71
C ILE A 19 -11.50 -0.54 17.51
N LEU A 20 -10.22 -0.39 17.12
CA LEU A 20 -9.09 -0.94 17.88
C LEU A 20 -8.76 -0.02 19.05
N VAL A 21 -8.77 -0.58 20.27
CA VAL A 21 -8.48 0.15 21.51
C VAL A 21 -7.23 -0.41 22.16
N ARG A 22 -6.20 0.43 22.33
CA ARG A 22 -4.91 0.02 22.90
C ARG A 22 -4.41 1.06 23.90
N ILE A 23 -3.54 0.66 24.84
CA ILE A 23 -2.79 1.66 25.60
C ILE A 23 -1.89 2.44 24.66
N GLU A 24 -1.15 1.75 23.80
CA GLU A 24 -0.40 2.27 22.65
C GLU A 24 -0.33 1.19 21.58
N THR A 25 -0.14 1.56 20.33
CA THR A 25 0.03 0.60 19.23
C THR A 25 1.50 0.32 18.96
N SER A 26 1.78 -0.90 18.54
CA SER A 26 3.09 -1.37 18.08
C SER A 26 3.03 -1.77 16.59
N PRO A 27 4.17 -2.00 15.92
CA PRO A 27 4.19 -2.54 14.56
C PRO A 27 3.43 -3.86 14.39
N GLU A 28 3.34 -4.66 15.44
CA GLU A 28 2.61 -5.93 15.47
C GLU A 28 1.09 -5.74 15.33
N ASP A 29 0.57 -4.58 15.72
CA ASP A 29 -0.85 -4.24 15.61
C ASP A 29 -1.27 -3.82 14.18
N LEU A 30 -0.32 -3.70 13.23
CA LEU A 30 -0.55 -3.13 11.90
C LEU A 30 -1.70 -3.81 11.14
N LYS A 31 -1.77 -5.16 11.17
CA LYS A 31 -2.86 -5.91 10.52
C LYS A 31 -4.21 -5.56 11.12
N GLY A 32 -4.31 -5.52 12.45
CA GLY A 32 -5.56 -5.16 13.12
C GLY A 32 -5.95 -3.69 12.92
N MET A 33 -4.96 -2.80 12.77
CA MET A 33 -5.21 -1.40 12.41
C MET A 33 -5.76 -1.26 10.99
N LEU A 34 -5.30 -2.11 10.05
CA LEU A 34 -5.84 -2.16 8.68
C LEU A 34 -7.31 -2.59 8.64
N ASP A 35 -7.69 -3.54 9.47
CA ASP A 35 -9.05 -4.07 9.51
C ASP A 35 -10.01 -3.25 10.37
N ALA A 36 -9.49 -2.45 11.30
CA ALA A 36 -10.30 -1.61 12.18
C ALA A 36 -11.03 -0.47 11.43
N ALA A 37 -12.18 -0.06 11.96
CA ALA A 37 -12.88 1.16 11.51
C ALA A 37 -12.19 2.45 11.98
N GLY A 38 -11.54 2.39 13.15
CA GLY A 38 -10.80 3.49 13.74
C GLY A 38 -9.88 3.00 14.86
N ILE A 39 -9.00 3.87 15.34
CA ILE A 39 -8.01 3.57 16.37
C ILE A 39 -8.17 4.54 17.55
N LEU A 40 -8.17 3.98 18.76
CA LEU A 40 -8.22 4.74 20.01
C LEU A 40 -7.07 4.28 20.91
N THR A 41 -6.21 5.22 21.34
CA THR A 41 -5.12 4.90 22.27
C THR A 41 -5.11 5.80 23.48
N ALA A 42 -4.81 5.21 24.65
CA ALA A 42 -4.66 5.96 25.90
C ALA A 42 -3.37 6.78 25.91
N ARG A 43 -2.32 6.33 25.27
CA ARG A 43 -1.03 7.01 25.15
C ARG A 43 -0.73 7.40 23.71
N GLY A 44 0.16 8.38 23.56
CA GLY A 44 0.61 8.86 22.27
C GLY A 44 0.20 10.30 22.01
N GLY A 45 0.55 10.80 20.85
CA GLY A 45 0.22 12.13 20.36
C GLY A 45 0.21 12.12 18.83
N MET A 46 0.19 13.29 18.19
CA MET A 46 0.13 13.41 16.73
C MET A 46 1.27 12.74 15.96
N THR A 47 2.41 12.50 16.62
CA THR A 47 3.59 11.83 16.06
C THR A 47 3.73 10.38 16.52
N SER A 48 2.78 9.86 17.30
CA SER A 48 2.80 8.46 17.73
C SER A 48 2.61 7.49 16.57
N HIS A 49 3.04 6.26 16.73
CA HIS A 49 2.83 5.19 15.75
C HIS A 49 1.35 5.07 15.34
N ALA A 50 0.43 5.07 16.33
CA ALA A 50 -1.00 5.02 16.07
C ALA A 50 -1.47 6.14 15.14
N ALA A 51 -1.11 7.39 15.45
CA ALA A 51 -1.58 8.56 14.70
C ALA A 51 -0.98 8.64 13.29
N VAL A 52 0.33 8.35 13.15
CA VAL A 52 1.02 8.39 11.86
C VAL A 52 0.49 7.31 10.92
N VAL A 53 0.41 6.06 11.41
CA VAL A 53 -0.05 4.92 10.61
C VAL A 53 -1.54 5.06 10.26
N ALA A 54 -2.40 5.42 11.23
CA ALA A 54 -3.83 5.61 10.98
C ALA A 54 -4.09 6.71 9.93
N ARG A 55 -3.31 7.80 9.98
CA ARG A 55 -3.40 8.88 9.00
C ARG A 55 -2.99 8.40 7.61
N GLY A 56 -1.90 7.63 7.50
CA GLY A 56 -1.48 7.00 6.24
C GLY A 56 -2.53 6.05 5.67
N MET A 57 -3.32 5.41 6.54
CA MET A 57 -4.43 4.52 6.14
C MET A 57 -5.76 5.26 5.90
N GLY A 58 -5.82 6.59 6.07
CA GLY A 58 -7.06 7.36 5.98
C GLY A 58 -8.09 6.99 7.05
N LYS A 59 -7.65 6.54 8.24
CA LYS A 59 -8.53 6.09 9.32
C LYS A 59 -8.64 7.11 10.43
N CYS A 60 -9.85 7.20 11.02
CA CYS A 60 -10.06 8.01 12.21
C CYS A 60 -9.20 7.49 13.36
N CYS A 61 -8.46 8.38 14.02
CA CYS A 61 -7.63 8.06 15.15
C CYS A 61 -7.76 9.11 16.24
N VAL A 62 -8.01 8.66 17.46
CA VAL A 62 -7.86 9.47 18.67
C VAL A 62 -6.73 8.86 19.48
N SER A 63 -5.63 9.59 19.64
CA SER A 63 -4.44 9.13 20.37
C SER A 63 -4.14 10.04 21.55
N GLY A 64 -3.64 9.43 22.65
CA GLY A 64 -3.31 10.18 23.87
C GLY A 64 -4.51 10.48 24.77
N ALA A 65 -5.58 9.68 24.69
CA ALA A 65 -6.72 9.78 25.59
C ALA A 65 -6.35 9.20 26.98
N GLY A 66 -5.53 9.94 27.74
CA GLY A 66 -4.90 9.48 28.99
C GLY A 66 -5.86 9.17 30.13
N GLU A 67 -7.11 9.61 30.06
CA GLU A 67 -8.16 9.31 31.02
C GLU A 67 -8.68 7.88 30.91
N LEU A 68 -8.43 7.18 29.79
CA LEU A 68 -8.89 5.83 29.54
C LEU A 68 -8.09 4.81 30.35
N GLN A 69 -8.78 4.11 31.24
CA GLN A 69 -8.22 2.96 31.97
C GLN A 69 -8.62 1.68 31.23
N ILE A 70 -7.67 1.09 30.51
CA ILE A 70 -7.90 -0.10 29.68
C ILE A 70 -7.52 -1.35 30.48
N ASP A 71 -8.48 -2.24 30.67
CA ASP A 71 -8.26 -3.58 31.23
C ASP A 71 -8.40 -4.62 30.12
N TYR A 72 -7.26 -5.17 29.68
CA TYR A 72 -7.22 -6.20 28.64
C TYR A 72 -7.81 -7.54 29.08
N LYS A 73 -7.74 -7.88 30.39
CA LYS A 73 -8.28 -9.14 30.92
C LYS A 73 -9.79 -9.09 30.99
N ALA A 74 -10.33 -7.99 31.50
CA ALA A 74 -11.77 -7.76 31.56
C ALA A 74 -12.34 -7.32 30.20
N ARG A 75 -11.50 -6.93 29.24
CA ARG A 75 -11.89 -6.33 27.96
C ARG A 75 -12.83 -5.14 28.14
N THR A 76 -12.38 -4.20 28.98
CA THR A 76 -13.17 -3.01 29.33
C THR A 76 -12.30 -1.74 29.27
N ILE A 77 -12.99 -0.62 29.06
CA ILE A 77 -12.45 0.73 29.25
C ILE A 77 -13.23 1.37 30.39
N ASN A 78 -12.51 1.91 31.38
CA ASN A 78 -13.13 2.72 32.42
C ASN A 78 -12.68 4.18 32.24
N VAL A 79 -13.63 5.10 32.25
CA VAL A 79 -13.38 6.55 32.10
C VAL A 79 -14.50 7.31 32.79
N ASN A 80 -14.16 8.25 33.68
CA ASN A 80 -15.10 9.16 34.34
C ASN A 80 -16.33 8.48 34.94
N GLY A 81 -16.15 7.28 35.54
CA GLY A 81 -17.22 6.47 36.13
C GLY A 81 -18.06 5.63 35.17
N PHE A 82 -17.77 5.70 33.87
CA PHE A 82 -18.39 4.85 32.83
C PHE A 82 -17.50 3.65 32.53
N THR A 83 -18.13 2.50 32.33
CA THR A 83 -17.46 1.27 31.89
C THR A 83 -17.99 0.86 30.52
N VAL A 84 -17.10 0.78 29.52
CA VAL A 84 -17.39 0.33 28.16
C VAL A 84 -16.80 -1.06 27.99
N LYS A 85 -17.59 -2.02 27.54
CA LYS A 85 -17.17 -3.41 27.32
C LYS A 85 -16.90 -3.69 25.84
N GLN A 86 -16.16 -4.74 25.56
CA GLN A 86 -16.03 -5.22 24.19
C GLN A 86 -17.41 -5.58 23.61
N GLY A 87 -17.72 -5.00 22.43
CA GLY A 87 -19.02 -5.13 21.78
C GLY A 87 -19.91 -3.89 21.93
N ASP A 88 -19.63 -3.03 22.90
CA ASP A 88 -20.34 -1.76 23.03
C ASP A 88 -19.96 -0.80 21.91
N TRP A 89 -20.93 0.06 21.53
CA TRP A 89 -20.71 1.08 20.52
C TRP A 89 -20.01 2.31 21.11
N ILE A 90 -18.98 2.75 20.41
CA ILE A 90 -18.33 4.06 20.63
C ILE A 90 -18.13 4.75 19.28
N SER A 91 -18.13 6.06 19.28
CA SER A 91 -17.85 6.88 18.10
C SER A 91 -16.66 7.78 18.36
N LEU A 92 -15.80 7.95 17.36
CA LEU A 92 -14.57 8.76 17.43
C LEU A 92 -14.68 9.98 16.54
N ASN A 93 -14.27 11.13 17.05
CA ASN A 93 -14.03 12.33 16.27
C ASN A 93 -12.51 12.62 16.26
N GLY A 94 -11.83 12.21 15.20
CA GLY A 94 -10.38 12.39 15.06
C GLY A 94 -9.92 13.85 14.89
N SER A 95 -10.82 14.76 14.55
CA SER A 95 -10.51 16.19 14.41
C SER A 95 -10.49 16.92 15.75
N THR A 96 -11.41 16.59 16.64
CA THR A 96 -11.52 17.23 17.97
C THR A 96 -10.89 16.40 19.08
N GLY A 97 -10.64 15.10 18.83
CA GLY A 97 -10.15 14.15 19.83
C GLY A 97 -11.23 13.62 20.78
N GLU A 98 -12.50 13.84 20.46
CA GLU A 98 -13.62 13.43 21.29
C GLU A 98 -14.00 11.98 21.05
N VAL A 99 -14.41 11.31 22.14
CA VAL A 99 -14.92 9.93 22.13
C VAL A 99 -16.32 9.94 22.73
N TYR A 100 -17.27 9.43 21.98
CA TYR A 100 -18.67 9.37 22.41
C TYR A 100 -19.09 7.94 22.72
N LEU A 101 -19.92 7.77 23.75
CA LEU A 101 -20.61 6.51 24.02
C LEU A 101 -21.77 6.34 23.04
N GLY A 102 -21.91 5.13 22.50
CA GLY A 102 -22.96 4.82 21.54
C GLY A 102 -22.60 5.14 20.10
N GLN A 103 -23.55 4.93 19.22
CA GLN A 103 -23.45 5.18 17.79
C GLN A 103 -23.93 6.59 17.47
N VAL A 104 -23.04 7.45 17.05
CA VAL A 104 -23.34 8.80 16.58
C VAL A 104 -23.42 8.77 15.04
N ALA A 105 -24.38 9.50 14.49
CA ALA A 105 -24.49 9.66 13.04
C ALA A 105 -23.22 10.34 12.51
N THR A 106 -22.56 9.69 11.55
CA THR A 106 -21.35 10.21 10.90
C THR A 106 -21.66 10.59 9.45
N MET A 107 -21.05 11.65 8.99
CA MET A 107 -21.03 12.02 7.57
C MET A 107 -19.67 11.69 7.00
N ALA A 108 -19.63 11.21 5.76
CA ALA A 108 -18.38 11.17 5.01
C ALA A 108 -17.82 12.60 4.87
N ALA A 109 -16.50 12.76 4.78
CA ALA A 109 -15.90 14.05 4.49
C ALA A 109 -16.47 14.57 3.17
N ASP A 110 -17.19 15.69 3.25
CA ASP A 110 -17.77 16.36 2.09
C ASP A 110 -16.87 17.53 1.71
N LEU A 111 -16.36 17.48 0.48
CA LEU A 111 -15.55 18.55 -0.11
C LEU A 111 -16.43 19.65 -0.77
N SER A 112 -17.74 19.61 -0.54
CA SER A 112 -18.72 20.61 -1.02
C SER A 112 -18.80 21.83 -0.09
N GLY A 113 -19.73 22.72 -0.37
CA GLY A 113 -19.97 23.92 0.42
C GLY A 113 -18.81 24.92 0.39
N ASP A 114 -18.52 25.56 1.53
CA ASP A 114 -17.49 26.60 1.64
C ASP A 114 -16.10 26.10 1.32
N PHE A 115 -15.79 24.84 1.68
CA PHE A 115 -14.51 24.20 1.34
C PHE A 115 -14.37 24.02 -0.18
N GLY A 116 -15.43 23.57 -0.86
CA GLY A 116 -15.44 23.44 -2.31
C GLY A 116 -15.24 24.80 -2.99
N GLN A 117 -15.91 25.86 -2.53
CA GLN A 117 -15.74 27.22 -3.03
C GLN A 117 -14.30 27.73 -2.85
N LEU A 118 -13.67 27.44 -1.70
CA LEU A 118 -12.26 27.76 -1.47
C LEU A 118 -11.34 27.02 -2.43
N MET A 119 -11.58 25.72 -2.65
CA MET A 119 -10.81 24.90 -3.59
C MET A 119 -10.97 25.39 -5.03
N ASP A 120 -12.17 25.78 -5.45
CA ASP A 120 -12.42 26.39 -6.76
C ASP A 120 -11.69 27.72 -6.93
N LEU A 121 -11.65 28.52 -5.85
CA LEU A 121 -10.92 29.78 -5.85
C LEU A 121 -9.40 29.54 -5.95
N THR A 122 -8.87 28.61 -5.16
CA THR A 122 -7.43 28.27 -5.23
C THR A 122 -7.05 27.72 -6.60
N GLY A 123 -7.91 26.91 -7.22
CA GLY A 123 -7.70 26.37 -8.57
C GLY A 123 -7.55 27.45 -9.66
N LYS A 124 -8.15 28.64 -9.48
CA LYS A 124 -7.99 29.77 -10.42
C LYS A 124 -6.61 30.42 -10.35
N TYR A 125 -5.94 30.34 -9.22
CA TYR A 125 -4.64 30.97 -8.97
C TYR A 125 -3.49 29.97 -8.92
N ALA A 126 -3.78 28.68 -8.78
CA ALA A 126 -2.77 27.64 -8.74
C ALA A 126 -2.03 27.53 -10.08
N VAL A 127 -0.70 27.62 -10.04
CA VAL A 127 0.19 27.44 -11.20
C VAL A 127 0.68 25.97 -11.25
N LEU A 128 1.01 25.43 -10.09
CA LEU A 128 1.45 24.05 -9.97
C LEU A 128 0.26 23.12 -9.79
N LYS A 129 0.39 21.91 -10.35
CA LYS A 129 -0.58 20.83 -10.22
C LYS A 129 -0.25 19.94 -9.01
N VAL A 130 -1.27 19.37 -8.39
CA VAL A 130 -1.12 18.42 -7.28
C VAL A 130 -1.26 17.00 -7.82
N ARG A 131 -0.21 16.20 -7.64
CA ARG A 131 -0.20 14.77 -7.98
C ARG A 131 -0.16 13.94 -6.70
N ALA A 132 -0.98 12.90 -6.63
CA ALA A 132 -1.01 11.96 -5.51
C ALA A 132 -0.09 10.75 -5.76
N ASN A 133 0.18 9.99 -4.70
CA ASN A 133 0.72 8.64 -4.84
C ASN A 133 -0.46 7.65 -4.86
N ALA A 134 -0.47 6.76 -5.83
CA ALA A 134 -1.45 5.68 -5.92
C ALA A 134 -0.85 4.48 -6.67
N ASP A 135 -0.99 3.30 -6.10
CA ASP A 135 -0.41 2.07 -6.61
C ASP A 135 -1.48 1.11 -7.15
N THR A 136 -2.76 1.37 -6.84
CA THR A 136 -3.92 0.59 -7.30
C THR A 136 -4.95 1.45 -8.03
N PRO A 137 -5.79 0.87 -8.91
CA PRO A 137 -6.90 1.61 -9.54
C PRO A 137 -7.88 2.24 -8.54
N LYS A 138 -8.08 1.59 -7.39
CA LYS A 138 -8.94 2.09 -6.30
C LYS A 138 -8.35 3.35 -5.67
N ASP A 139 -7.06 3.34 -5.36
CA ASP A 139 -6.37 4.49 -4.77
C ASP A 139 -6.32 5.66 -5.75
N ALA A 140 -6.10 5.37 -7.04
CA ALA A 140 -6.13 6.38 -8.10
C ALA A 140 -7.52 7.02 -8.24
N ALA A 141 -8.60 6.23 -8.21
CA ALA A 141 -9.96 6.75 -8.24
C ALA A 141 -10.27 7.62 -7.01
N GLN A 142 -9.79 7.22 -5.83
CA GLN A 142 -9.94 8.00 -4.61
C GLN A 142 -9.15 9.31 -4.67
N ALA A 143 -7.91 9.27 -5.18
CA ALA A 143 -7.08 10.46 -5.38
C ALA A 143 -7.75 11.43 -6.36
N PHE A 144 -8.27 10.92 -7.48
CA PHE A 144 -9.03 11.70 -8.46
C PHE A 144 -10.26 12.36 -7.83
N ALA A 145 -11.05 11.60 -7.05
CA ALA A 145 -12.23 12.12 -6.34
C ALA A 145 -11.88 13.22 -5.35
N PHE A 146 -10.69 13.22 -4.77
CA PHE A 146 -10.17 14.29 -3.90
C PHE A 146 -9.52 15.45 -4.66
N GLY A 147 -9.59 15.46 -5.99
CA GLY A 147 -9.10 16.56 -6.81
C GLY A 147 -7.63 16.47 -7.20
N ALA A 148 -7.00 15.29 -7.09
CA ALA A 148 -5.65 15.11 -7.62
C ALA A 148 -5.64 15.26 -9.14
N GLU A 149 -4.66 16.00 -9.65
CA GLU A 149 -4.49 16.33 -11.07
C GLU A 149 -3.43 15.43 -11.74
N GLY A 150 -3.18 14.27 -11.16
CA GLY A 150 -2.29 13.23 -11.66
C GLY A 150 -1.81 12.30 -10.58
N ILE A 151 -1.14 11.23 -10.99
CA ILE A 151 -0.37 10.35 -10.12
C ILE A 151 1.11 10.69 -10.29
N GLY A 152 1.72 11.14 -9.20
CA GLY A 152 3.15 11.52 -9.17
C GLY A 152 4.06 10.33 -8.92
N LEU A 153 3.54 9.26 -8.33
CA LEU A 153 4.25 8.01 -8.13
C LEU A 153 3.27 6.85 -8.05
N CYS A 154 3.44 5.90 -8.99
CA CYS A 154 2.90 4.56 -8.91
C CYS A 154 4.06 3.58 -8.75
N ARG A 155 4.09 2.84 -7.63
CA ARG A 155 5.13 1.87 -7.28
C ARG A 155 4.74 0.51 -7.77
N THR A 156 5.40 0.03 -8.81
CA THR A 156 5.05 -1.25 -9.46
C THR A 156 5.31 -2.47 -8.60
N GLU A 157 6.22 -2.37 -7.63
CA GLU A 157 6.51 -3.45 -6.67
C GLU A 157 5.31 -3.83 -5.82
N HIS A 158 4.45 -2.88 -5.45
CA HIS A 158 3.27 -3.16 -4.64
C HIS A 158 2.26 -4.06 -5.37
N MET A 159 2.23 -3.98 -6.70
CA MET A 159 1.36 -4.82 -7.52
C MET A 159 1.73 -6.31 -7.45
N PHE A 160 2.97 -6.66 -7.05
CA PHE A 160 3.45 -8.03 -7.04
C PHE A 160 3.09 -8.82 -5.77
N PHE A 161 2.62 -8.14 -4.72
CA PHE A 161 2.29 -8.82 -3.46
C PHE A 161 0.86 -9.35 -3.39
N GLU A 162 0.00 -9.06 -4.37
CA GLU A 162 -1.38 -9.52 -4.37
C GLU A 162 -1.54 -10.93 -4.96
N GLY A 163 -2.21 -11.82 -4.22
CA GLY A 163 -2.60 -13.16 -4.68
C GLY A 163 -1.42 -14.02 -5.16
N ASP A 164 -1.58 -14.66 -6.32
CA ASP A 164 -0.58 -15.56 -6.91
C ASP A 164 0.56 -14.84 -7.65
N ARG A 165 0.55 -13.51 -7.71
CA ARG A 165 1.55 -12.71 -8.43
C ARG A 165 2.95 -12.88 -7.86
N ILE A 166 3.03 -12.99 -6.52
CA ILE A 166 4.29 -13.21 -5.82
C ILE A 166 4.99 -14.49 -6.26
N LYS A 167 4.23 -15.52 -6.66
CA LYS A 167 4.82 -16.78 -7.18
C LYS A 167 5.56 -16.55 -8.48
N ALA A 168 5.00 -15.79 -9.40
CA ALA A 168 5.65 -15.50 -10.68
C ALA A 168 6.93 -14.66 -10.50
N ILE A 169 6.95 -13.71 -9.55
CA ILE A 169 8.17 -12.98 -9.18
C ILE A 169 9.22 -13.94 -8.59
N ARG A 170 8.81 -14.83 -7.69
CA ARG A 170 9.71 -15.84 -7.10
C ARG A 170 10.24 -16.81 -8.14
N GLU A 171 9.42 -17.24 -9.10
CA GLU A 171 9.89 -18.04 -10.25
C GLU A 171 10.95 -17.30 -11.06
N MET A 172 10.74 -16.02 -11.34
CA MET A 172 11.70 -15.16 -12.03
C MET A 172 13.03 -15.07 -11.24
N ILE A 173 12.95 -14.86 -9.91
CA ILE A 173 14.13 -14.79 -9.03
C ILE A 173 14.91 -16.11 -9.00
N LEU A 174 14.19 -17.24 -9.01
CA LEU A 174 14.80 -18.59 -8.95
C LEU A 174 15.33 -19.08 -10.29
N ALA A 175 14.99 -18.41 -11.39
CA ALA A 175 15.44 -18.80 -12.72
C ALA A 175 16.97 -18.70 -12.84
N ASP A 176 17.56 -19.71 -13.43
CA ASP A 176 19.02 -19.82 -13.57
C ASP A 176 19.53 -19.00 -14.78
N ASP A 177 18.67 -18.73 -15.77
CA ASP A 177 19.02 -18.02 -17.00
C ASP A 177 17.93 -17.02 -17.43
N GLU A 178 18.21 -16.23 -18.48
CA GLU A 178 17.30 -15.26 -19.07
C GLU A 178 16.02 -15.93 -19.63
N ALA A 179 16.14 -17.09 -20.25
CA ALA A 179 14.99 -17.79 -20.83
C ALA A 179 13.97 -18.17 -19.75
N GLY A 180 14.43 -18.70 -18.63
CA GLY A 180 13.60 -19.00 -17.46
C GLY A 180 12.95 -17.76 -16.88
N ARG A 181 13.71 -16.64 -16.75
CA ARG A 181 13.14 -15.38 -16.29
C ARG A 181 12.07 -14.85 -17.23
N ARG A 182 12.27 -14.91 -18.54
CA ARG A 182 11.26 -14.48 -19.54
C ARG A 182 9.98 -15.31 -19.46
N VAL A 183 10.04 -16.60 -19.18
CA VAL A 183 8.86 -17.45 -18.96
C VAL A 183 8.05 -16.98 -17.74
N ALA A 184 8.72 -16.67 -16.64
CA ALA A 184 8.05 -16.14 -15.44
C ALA A 184 7.47 -14.74 -15.67
N LEU A 185 8.22 -13.85 -16.32
CA LEU A 185 7.78 -12.50 -16.65
C LEU A 185 6.59 -12.47 -17.61
N ALA A 186 6.49 -13.44 -18.53
CA ALA A 186 5.33 -13.57 -19.42
C ALA A 186 4.02 -13.83 -18.66
N LYS A 187 4.06 -14.40 -17.46
CA LYS A 187 2.88 -14.56 -16.58
C LYS A 187 2.47 -13.23 -15.94
N LEU A 188 3.44 -12.36 -15.64
CA LEU A 188 3.20 -11.06 -14.99
C LEU A 188 2.71 -9.99 -15.96
N LEU A 189 3.15 -10.03 -17.21
CA LEU A 189 2.80 -9.02 -18.22
C LEU A 189 1.30 -8.74 -18.32
N PRO A 190 0.42 -9.74 -18.54
CA PRO A 190 -1.02 -9.49 -18.66
C PRO A 190 -1.64 -8.94 -17.38
N ILE A 191 -1.09 -9.32 -16.22
CA ILE A 191 -1.58 -8.90 -14.92
C ILE A 191 -1.24 -7.42 -14.71
N GLN A 192 0.03 -7.03 -14.84
CA GLN A 192 0.45 -5.63 -14.71
C GLN A 192 -0.23 -4.73 -15.77
N ARG A 193 -0.39 -5.21 -16.99
CA ARG A 193 -1.12 -4.49 -18.00
C ARG A 193 -2.55 -4.17 -17.56
N GLY A 194 -3.25 -5.13 -16.95
CA GLY A 194 -4.59 -4.92 -16.39
C GLY A 194 -4.62 -3.88 -15.27
N ASP A 195 -3.62 -3.90 -14.38
CA ASP A 195 -3.48 -2.91 -13.30
C ASP A 195 -3.28 -1.49 -13.86
N PHE A 196 -2.39 -1.33 -14.85
CA PHE A 196 -2.16 -0.05 -15.51
C PHE A 196 -3.38 0.44 -16.29
N GLU A 197 -4.12 -0.46 -16.97
CA GLU A 197 -5.38 -0.08 -17.62
C GLU A 197 -6.38 0.49 -16.60
N GLY A 198 -6.49 -0.13 -15.42
CA GLY A 198 -7.33 0.36 -14.33
C GLY A 198 -6.90 1.74 -13.83
N LEU A 199 -5.59 1.95 -13.63
CA LEU A 199 -5.02 3.24 -13.22
C LEU A 199 -5.30 4.34 -14.26
N PHE A 200 -5.04 4.08 -15.53
CA PHE A 200 -5.24 5.06 -16.60
C PHE A 200 -6.72 5.42 -16.79
N LYS A 201 -7.64 4.45 -16.67
CA LYS A 201 -9.07 4.70 -16.69
C LYS A 201 -9.51 5.57 -15.51
N ALA A 202 -9.02 5.26 -14.30
CA ALA A 202 -9.36 6.03 -13.10
C ALA A 202 -8.89 7.48 -13.20
N MET A 203 -7.73 7.73 -13.79
CA MET A 203 -7.18 9.09 -13.96
C MET A 203 -7.74 9.86 -15.14
N ASN A 204 -8.47 9.23 -16.04
CA ASN A 204 -9.25 9.85 -17.11
C ASN A 204 -8.53 11.00 -17.84
N GLY A 205 -7.32 10.75 -18.31
CA GLY A 205 -6.51 11.72 -19.07
C GLY A 205 -5.53 12.55 -18.25
N PHE A 206 -5.57 12.49 -16.92
CA PHE A 206 -4.52 13.08 -16.11
C PHE A 206 -3.23 12.24 -16.16
N PRO A 207 -2.05 12.88 -15.99
CA PRO A 207 -0.77 12.21 -16.07
C PRO A 207 -0.57 11.18 -14.96
N VAL A 208 0.05 10.05 -15.31
CA VAL A 208 0.39 8.96 -14.39
C VAL A 208 1.87 8.64 -14.55
N THR A 209 2.65 8.90 -13.50
CA THR A 209 4.06 8.52 -13.44
C THR A 209 4.20 7.12 -12.86
N VAL A 210 4.60 6.16 -13.68
CA VAL A 210 4.83 4.76 -13.31
C VAL A 210 6.33 4.56 -13.08
N ARG A 211 6.70 4.20 -11.86
CA ARG A 211 8.08 3.84 -11.52
C ARG A 211 8.33 2.38 -11.85
N LEU A 212 9.36 2.11 -12.63
CA LEU A 212 9.84 0.75 -12.87
C LEU A 212 10.32 0.12 -11.55
N LEU A 213 10.45 -1.21 -11.54
CA LEU A 213 10.84 -1.97 -10.35
C LEU A 213 12.05 -1.36 -9.65
N ASP A 214 11.85 -0.96 -8.39
CA ASP A 214 12.87 -0.28 -7.59
C ASP A 214 13.53 -1.17 -6.53
N PRO A 215 12.80 -1.93 -5.67
CA PRO A 215 13.42 -2.64 -4.58
C PRO A 215 14.32 -3.78 -5.06
N PRO A 216 15.32 -4.17 -4.26
CA PRO A 216 16.15 -5.31 -4.57
C PRO A 216 15.34 -6.62 -4.45
N LEU A 217 15.77 -7.65 -5.18
CA LEU A 217 15.02 -8.90 -5.30
C LEU A 217 14.86 -9.66 -3.98
N HIS A 218 15.72 -9.42 -2.99
CA HIS A 218 15.58 -10.07 -1.68
C HIS A 218 14.29 -9.69 -0.95
N GLU A 219 13.67 -8.55 -1.25
CA GLU A 219 12.40 -8.14 -0.62
C GLU A 219 11.21 -9.05 -1.01
N PHE A 220 11.33 -9.80 -2.11
CA PHE A 220 10.27 -10.69 -2.59
C PHE A 220 10.40 -12.14 -2.09
N VAL A 221 11.46 -12.45 -1.37
CA VAL A 221 11.72 -13.79 -0.86
C VAL A 221 11.66 -13.82 0.67
N PRO A 222 11.21 -14.94 1.28
CA PRO A 222 11.13 -15.05 2.73
C PRO A 222 12.51 -15.13 3.36
N HIS A 223 12.68 -14.46 4.52
CA HIS A 223 13.94 -14.45 5.26
C HIS A 223 13.98 -15.48 6.41
N ASP A 224 12.81 -15.95 6.86
CA ASP A 224 12.69 -16.95 7.89
C ASP A 224 12.65 -18.38 7.32
N GLU A 225 13.15 -19.35 8.09
CA GLU A 225 13.25 -20.75 7.66
C GLU A 225 11.90 -21.36 7.30
N LYS A 226 10.84 -20.97 8.02
CA LYS A 226 9.48 -21.46 7.77
C LYS A 226 8.98 -21.01 6.39
N GLY A 227 9.08 -19.73 6.09
CA GLY A 227 8.69 -19.17 4.80
C GLY A 227 9.51 -19.72 3.66
N GLN A 228 10.83 -19.95 3.86
CA GLN A 228 11.70 -20.58 2.86
C GLN A 228 11.28 -22.03 2.57
N LYS A 229 10.89 -22.81 3.60
CA LYS A 229 10.34 -24.17 3.41
C LYS A 229 9.01 -24.17 2.69
N GLU A 230 8.14 -23.21 2.98
CA GLU A 230 6.87 -23.02 2.27
C GLU A 230 7.13 -22.67 0.80
N MET A 231 8.01 -21.73 0.52
CA MET A 231 8.41 -21.35 -0.83
C MET A 231 9.01 -22.54 -1.61
N ALA A 232 9.86 -23.36 -0.97
CA ALA A 232 10.44 -24.56 -1.59
C ALA A 232 9.35 -25.54 -2.03
N ARG A 233 8.31 -25.75 -1.21
CA ARG A 233 7.16 -26.61 -1.55
C ARG A 233 6.32 -26.00 -2.67
N GLU A 234 6.01 -24.71 -2.61
CA GLU A 234 5.21 -24.01 -3.61
C GLU A 234 5.87 -23.99 -4.98
N MET A 235 7.20 -23.79 -5.01
CA MET A 235 8.00 -23.73 -6.23
C MET A 235 8.46 -25.11 -6.72
N ASN A 236 8.22 -26.16 -5.92
CA ASN A 236 8.69 -27.54 -6.20
C ASN A 236 10.21 -27.60 -6.47
N VAL A 237 10.99 -26.94 -5.62
CA VAL A 237 12.46 -26.92 -5.68
C VAL A 237 13.05 -27.36 -4.34
N PRO A 238 14.30 -27.89 -4.32
CA PRO A 238 14.98 -28.23 -3.08
C PRO A 238 15.10 -27.03 -2.14
N PHE A 239 14.93 -27.26 -0.83
CA PHE A 239 15.04 -26.21 0.19
C PHE A 239 16.41 -25.53 0.16
N GLU A 240 17.47 -26.30 -0.04
CA GLU A 240 18.85 -25.81 -0.12
C GLU A 240 19.04 -24.81 -1.26
N LYS A 241 18.31 -24.99 -2.39
CA LYS A 241 18.34 -24.04 -3.51
C LYS A 241 17.72 -22.71 -3.10
N ILE A 242 16.63 -22.74 -2.31
CA ILE A 242 16.00 -21.50 -1.79
C ILE A 242 16.96 -20.78 -0.84
N VAL A 243 17.54 -21.51 0.13
CA VAL A 243 18.48 -20.93 1.10
C VAL A 243 19.66 -20.27 0.38
N ALA A 244 20.32 -21.00 -0.52
CA ALA A 244 21.45 -20.47 -1.28
C ALA A 244 21.08 -19.23 -2.11
N LYS A 245 19.88 -19.21 -2.70
CA LYS A 245 19.40 -18.05 -3.46
C LYS A 245 19.13 -16.84 -2.56
N VAL A 246 18.47 -17.04 -1.42
CA VAL A 246 18.20 -15.97 -0.45
C VAL A 246 19.52 -15.39 0.08
N GLU A 247 20.48 -16.23 0.44
CA GLU A 247 21.82 -15.79 0.87
C GLU A 247 22.54 -15.00 -0.23
N SER A 248 22.46 -15.45 -1.49
CA SER A 248 23.08 -14.75 -2.63
C SER A 248 22.48 -13.39 -2.93
N LEU A 249 21.24 -13.15 -2.52
CA LEU A 249 20.52 -11.88 -2.69
C LEU A 249 20.66 -10.96 -1.48
N ALA A 250 21.26 -11.42 -0.38
CA ALA A 250 21.41 -10.64 0.83
C ALA A 250 22.28 -9.40 0.57
N GLU A 251 21.73 -8.24 0.92
CA GLU A 251 22.40 -6.95 0.73
C GLU A 251 22.84 -6.41 2.10
N PHE A 252 24.11 -6.01 2.21
CA PHE A 252 24.59 -5.34 3.44
C PHE A 252 23.87 -3.99 3.63
N ASN A 253 23.65 -3.26 2.55
CA ASN A 253 22.87 -2.02 2.55
C ASN A 253 21.90 -2.03 1.35
N PRO A 254 20.62 -2.36 1.58
CA PRO A 254 19.61 -2.40 0.51
C PRO A 254 19.45 -1.08 -0.27
N MET A 255 19.75 0.06 0.36
CA MET A 255 19.67 1.37 -0.29
C MET A 255 20.71 1.54 -1.41
N LEU A 256 21.86 0.90 -1.27
CA LEU A 256 23.00 0.98 -2.19
C LEU A 256 23.17 -0.30 -3.02
N GLY A 257 22.31 -1.29 -2.82
CA GLY A 257 22.41 -2.61 -3.42
C GLY A 257 21.99 -2.71 -4.88
N HIS A 258 21.78 -3.95 -5.31
CA HIS A 258 21.37 -4.31 -6.68
C HIS A 258 19.86 -4.11 -6.87
N ARG A 259 19.47 -2.88 -7.17
CA ARG A 259 18.08 -2.43 -7.28
C ARG A 259 17.91 -1.35 -8.36
N GLY A 260 16.67 -1.00 -8.69
CA GLY A 260 16.33 0.08 -9.61
C GLY A 260 16.96 -0.10 -10.98
N CYS A 261 17.53 0.95 -11.54
CA CYS A 261 18.17 0.90 -12.87
C CYS A 261 19.35 -0.09 -12.92
N ARG A 262 20.05 -0.33 -11.81
CA ARG A 262 21.13 -1.33 -11.75
C ARG A 262 20.58 -2.75 -11.99
N LEU A 263 19.45 -3.08 -11.36
CA LEU A 263 18.75 -4.34 -11.59
C LEU A 263 18.28 -4.46 -13.04
N GLY A 264 17.64 -3.40 -13.58
CA GLY A 264 17.18 -3.38 -14.95
C GLY A 264 18.30 -3.39 -15.99
N ASN A 265 19.50 -2.92 -15.65
CA ASN A 265 20.67 -3.04 -16.51
C ASN A 265 21.26 -4.46 -16.53
N THR A 266 21.15 -5.19 -15.39
CA THR A 266 21.62 -6.59 -15.29
C THR A 266 20.61 -7.57 -15.87
N TYR A 267 19.31 -7.31 -15.67
CA TYR A 267 18.19 -8.13 -16.13
C TYR A 267 17.22 -7.28 -16.96
N PRO A 268 17.63 -6.88 -18.19
CA PRO A 268 16.85 -5.95 -19.04
C PRO A 268 15.47 -6.47 -19.40
N GLU A 269 15.26 -7.79 -19.38
CA GLU A 269 13.98 -8.43 -19.61
C GLU A 269 12.89 -8.00 -18.60
N ILE A 270 13.27 -7.59 -17.39
CA ILE A 270 12.33 -7.05 -16.38
C ILE A 270 11.81 -5.68 -16.85
N THR A 271 12.73 -4.78 -17.22
CA THR A 271 12.38 -3.46 -17.77
C THR A 271 11.56 -3.57 -19.04
N GLU A 272 11.95 -4.46 -19.97
CA GLU A 272 11.24 -4.72 -21.20
C GLU A 272 9.79 -5.16 -20.95
N MET A 273 9.59 -6.11 -20.04
CA MET A 273 8.25 -6.58 -19.66
C MET A 273 7.39 -5.44 -19.09
N GLN A 274 7.93 -4.65 -18.16
CA GLN A 274 7.19 -3.55 -17.54
C GLN A 274 6.86 -2.43 -18.54
N ALA A 275 7.85 -2.00 -19.33
CA ALA A 275 7.63 -0.99 -20.37
C ALA A 275 6.56 -1.45 -21.36
N ARG A 276 6.60 -2.71 -21.77
CA ARG A 276 5.60 -3.31 -22.65
C ARG A 276 4.21 -3.30 -22.01
N ALA A 277 4.09 -3.74 -20.74
CA ALA A 277 2.82 -3.74 -20.03
C ALA A 277 2.22 -2.33 -19.93
N ILE A 278 3.05 -1.32 -19.64
CA ILE A 278 2.63 0.09 -19.52
C ILE A 278 2.12 0.61 -20.88
N ILE A 279 2.87 0.40 -21.95
CA ILE A 279 2.53 0.93 -23.28
C ILE A 279 1.32 0.20 -23.86
N GLU A 280 1.24 -1.12 -23.75
CA GLU A 280 0.07 -1.88 -24.19
C GLU A 280 -1.20 -1.43 -23.43
N ALA A 281 -1.11 -1.22 -22.12
CA ALA A 281 -2.22 -0.69 -21.31
C ALA A 281 -2.67 0.70 -21.80
N ALA A 282 -1.71 1.59 -22.03
CA ALA A 282 -1.99 2.93 -22.54
C ALA A 282 -2.68 2.90 -23.90
N MET A 283 -2.22 2.03 -24.81
CA MET A 283 -2.84 1.84 -26.13
C MET A 283 -4.26 1.28 -26.01
N ASN A 284 -4.47 0.28 -25.17
CA ASN A 284 -5.79 -0.34 -24.96
C ASN A 284 -6.80 0.67 -24.41
N VAL A 285 -6.41 1.49 -23.44
CA VAL A 285 -7.29 2.50 -22.85
C VAL A 285 -7.58 3.63 -23.84
N ARG A 286 -6.59 4.07 -24.60
CA ARG A 286 -6.79 5.06 -25.69
C ARG A 286 -7.73 4.56 -26.77
N ALA A 287 -7.63 3.28 -27.15
CA ALA A 287 -8.54 2.65 -28.11
C ALA A 287 -10.00 2.63 -27.63
N GLN A 288 -10.23 2.70 -26.31
CA GLN A 288 -11.55 2.83 -25.68
C GLN A 288 -12.05 4.28 -25.59
N GLY A 289 -11.30 5.25 -26.12
CA GLY A 289 -11.67 6.66 -26.17
C GLY A 289 -11.21 7.51 -24.97
N THR A 290 -10.49 6.93 -24.00
CA THR A 290 -9.96 7.68 -22.87
C THR A 290 -8.55 8.18 -23.18
N PRO A 291 -8.27 9.50 -23.07
CA PRO A 291 -6.91 10.02 -23.19
C PRO A 291 -5.99 9.42 -22.11
N VAL A 292 -4.73 9.16 -22.46
CA VAL A 292 -3.72 8.66 -21.52
C VAL A 292 -2.44 9.44 -21.68
N HIS A 293 -1.94 9.95 -20.56
CA HIS A 293 -0.63 10.58 -20.42
C HIS A 293 0.20 9.76 -19.42
N VAL A 294 1.07 8.90 -19.93
CA VAL A 294 1.94 8.08 -19.10
C VAL A 294 3.36 8.64 -19.10
N GLU A 295 3.95 8.64 -17.91
CA GLU A 295 5.35 8.96 -17.67
C GLU A 295 6.01 7.74 -17.04
N ILE A 296 7.18 7.33 -17.56
CA ILE A 296 7.92 6.18 -17.01
C ILE A 296 9.10 6.73 -16.23
N MET A 297 9.16 6.41 -14.93
CA MET A 297 10.25 6.76 -14.04
C MET A 297 11.25 5.61 -13.94
N VAL A 298 12.49 5.86 -14.32
CA VAL A 298 13.59 4.92 -14.09
C VAL A 298 14.24 5.26 -12.75
N PRO A 299 14.11 4.40 -11.72
CA PRO A 299 14.62 4.71 -10.39
C PRO A 299 16.14 4.60 -10.28
N LEU A 300 16.72 5.37 -9.35
CA LEU A 300 18.12 5.31 -8.91
C LEU A 300 19.17 5.61 -10.01
N VAL A 301 18.80 6.33 -11.05
CA VAL A 301 19.76 6.76 -12.08
C VAL A 301 20.78 7.71 -11.47
N GLY A 302 22.04 7.30 -11.45
CA GLY A 302 23.17 8.13 -11.02
C GLY A 302 24.01 8.65 -12.18
N ASN A 303 23.88 8.07 -13.37
CA ASN A 303 24.67 8.40 -14.54
C ASN A 303 23.81 8.35 -15.82
N HIS A 304 24.04 9.28 -16.75
CA HIS A 304 23.31 9.35 -18.02
C HIS A 304 23.42 8.07 -18.88
N LYS A 305 24.53 7.30 -18.73
CA LYS A 305 24.72 6.05 -19.46
C LYS A 305 23.77 4.96 -18.97
N GLU A 306 23.45 4.94 -17.67
CA GLU A 306 22.47 4.00 -17.09
C GLU A 306 21.08 4.27 -17.69
N LEU A 307 20.68 5.54 -17.77
CA LEU A 307 19.41 5.91 -18.38
C LEU A 307 19.37 5.58 -19.88
N ARG A 308 20.47 5.83 -20.58
CA ARG A 308 20.57 5.52 -22.02
C ARG A 308 20.41 4.02 -22.27
N TYR A 309 20.98 3.19 -21.41
CA TYR A 309 20.88 1.74 -21.53
C TYR A 309 19.43 1.26 -21.34
N GLN A 310 18.73 1.82 -20.34
CA GLN A 310 17.31 1.52 -20.08
C GLN A 310 16.40 2.02 -21.21
#